data_6bf9b188d091caaca32f259f2ce5f44e
#
_entry.id   6bf9b188d091caaca32f259f2ce5f44e
#
_cell.length_a   1.000
_cell.length_b   1.000
_cell.length_c   1.000
_cell.angle_alpha   90.00
_cell.angle_beta   90.00
_cell.angle_gamma   90.00
#
_symmetry.space_group_name_H-M   'P 1'
#
loop_
_entity.id
_entity.type
_entity.pdbx_description
1 polymer ?
#
loop_
_entity_poly.entity_id
_entity_poly.type
_entity_poly.pdbx_seq_one_letter_code
_entity_poly.pdbx_strand_id
1 'polypeptide(L)'
;MIKPMLAHKFDINRVDYTQPDGYYIQPKLDGVRCLFTANGAYSRNNKKFMNLKHIEMALKPFFEQQPDVVLDGELYNHGLRYDFEKIISLVRKQKPTEEDRRNAQHLIQFHVYDYFSMDSHYEKYQTRMNNLVNSDIYCASVRYVPSYKVHKHEEALNMHHDAFLSNGYEGSILRDGSTLYKHGRSYGLMKFKDFSDAEATIVGYEIGQGKRTGTLGKFLMMDDDGNKFGCPPGKGFTYKDMANMLKNIDNYIGQRATFTYFQRTNAGSYRHPLFKTLRNYE
;
A
#
# COMPACT_ATOMS: atom_id res chain seq x y z
N MET A 1 -13.96 -9.22 14.28
CA MET A 1 -13.06 -8.23 13.63
C MET A 1 -12.63 -8.79 12.29
N ILE A 2 -13.02 -8.14 11.20
CA ILE A 2 -12.69 -8.59 9.84
C ILE A 2 -11.22 -8.22 9.55
N LYS A 3 -10.40 -9.21 9.20
CA LYS A 3 -9.01 -9.00 8.82
C LYS A 3 -8.89 -9.09 7.30
N PRO A 4 -8.35 -8.08 6.61
CA PRO A 4 -8.13 -8.17 5.18
C PRO A 4 -6.98 -9.11 4.81
N MET A 5 -6.99 -9.59 3.56
CA MET A 5 -5.85 -10.29 2.98
C MET A 5 -4.67 -9.32 2.84
N LEU A 6 -3.47 -9.72 3.24
CA LEU A 6 -2.27 -8.90 3.23
C LEU A 6 -1.22 -9.45 2.26
N ALA A 7 -0.61 -8.56 1.50
CA ALA A 7 0.40 -8.91 0.53
C ALA A 7 1.77 -9.23 1.16
N HIS A 8 2.45 -10.28 0.64
CA HIS A 8 3.89 -10.41 0.76
C HIS A 8 4.63 -9.46 -0.19
N LYS A 9 5.94 -9.29 0.01
CA LYS A 9 6.80 -8.72 -1.02
C LYS A 9 6.82 -9.72 -2.19
N PHE A 10 6.87 -9.19 -3.42
CA PHE A 10 7.05 -10.02 -4.63
C PHE A 10 8.29 -10.91 -4.51
N ASP A 11 8.12 -12.16 -4.88
CA ASP A 11 9.16 -13.18 -4.93
C ASP A 11 8.90 -14.05 -6.16
N ILE A 12 9.75 -13.92 -7.17
CA ILE A 12 9.60 -14.62 -8.44
C ILE A 12 9.62 -16.15 -8.26
N ASN A 13 10.35 -16.66 -7.27
CA ASN A 13 10.42 -18.10 -6.99
C ASN A 13 9.09 -18.68 -6.46
N ARG A 14 8.13 -17.83 -6.15
CA ARG A 14 6.77 -18.20 -5.72
C ARG A 14 5.74 -18.11 -6.84
N VAL A 15 6.16 -17.77 -8.05
CA VAL A 15 5.27 -17.64 -9.20
C VAL A 15 5.36 -18.91 -10.03
N ASP A 16 4.28 -19.68 -10.08
CA ASP A 16 4.14 -20.85 -10.93
C ASP A 16 3.27 -20.51 -12.15
N TYR A 17 3.91 -20.15 -13.24
CA TYR A 17 3.21 -19.81 -14.49
C TYR A 17 2.48 -20.98 -15.15
N THR A 18 2.66 -22.21 -14.68
CA THR A 18 2.00 -23.41 -15.22
C THR A 18 0.63 -23.65 -14.63
N GLN A 19 0.30 -22.99 -13.51
CA GLN A 19 -0.99 -23.17 -12.85
C GLN A 19 -2.16 -22.72 -13.73
N PRO A 20 -3.28 -23.48 -13.77
CA PRO A 20 -4.37 -23.27 -14.75
C PRO A 20 -5.14 -21.97 -14.56
N ASP A 21 -5.32 -21.50 -13.32
CA ASP A 21 -6.06 -20.27 -13.02
C ASP A 21 -5.23 -19.01 -13.36
N GLY A 22 -3.89 -19.14 -13.48
CA GLY A 22 -2.96 -18.07 -13.84
C GLY A 22 -2.79 -17.02 -12.74
N TYR A 23 -2.07 -15.97 -13.08
CA TYR A 23 -1.88 -14.80 -12.22
C TYR A 23 -2.58 -13.58 -12.82
N TYR A 24 -2.94 -12.66 -11.93
CA TYR A 24 -3.54 -11.39 -12.30
C TYR A 24 -2.71 -10.25 -11.73
N ILE A 25 -2.37 -9.28 -12.58
CA ILE A 25 -1.64 -8.10 -12.16
C ILE A 25 -2.58 -6.88 -12.14
N GLN A 26 -2.49 -6.12 -11.07
CA GLN A 26 -3.27 -4.90 -10.82
C GLN A 26 -2.33 -3.74 -10.52
N PRO A 27 -2.69 -2.48 -10.86
CA PRO A 27 -1.96 -1.33 -10.37
C PRO A 27 -2.06 -1.26 -8.85
N LYS A 28 -0.94 -1.00 -8.19
CA LYS A 28 -0.93 -0.74 -6.75
C LYS A 28 -1.28 0.72 -6.50
N LEU A 29 -2.45 0.92 -5.92
CA LEU A 29 -2.96 2.24 -5.58
C LEU A 29 -2.30 2.75 -4.29
N ASP A 30 -1.95 4.03 -4.26
CA ASP A 30 -1.42 4.71 -3.09
C ASP A 30 -2.54 5.49 -2.41
N GLY A 31 -3.40 4.78 -1.72
CA GLY A 31 -4.58 5.31 -1.05
C GLY A 31 -4.73 4.79 0.38
N VAL A 32 -5.95 4.74 0.84
CA VAL A 32 -6.30 4.24 2.17
C VAL A 32 -7.18 3.00 2.04
N ARG A 33 -6.66 1.84 2.44
CA ARG A 33 -7.43 0.59 2.39
C ARG A 33 -8.72 0.68 3.17
N CYS A 34 -9.79 0.22 2.54
CA CYS A 34 -11.12 0.21 3.09
C CYS A 34 -11.83 -1.12 2.85
N LEU A 35 -12.49 -1.62 3.87
CA LEU A 35 -13.43 -2.73 3.81
C LEU A 35 -14.84 -2.15 3.94
N PHE A 36 -15.65 -2.29 2.89
CA PHE A 36 -17.06 -1.91 2.92
C PHE A 36 -17.94 -3.11 3.22
N THR A 37 -18.86 -2.94 4.16
CA THR A 37 -19.88 -3.91 4.56
C THR A 37 -21.25 -3.24 4.54
N ALA A 38 -22.34 -3.98 4.70
CA ALA A 38 -23.67 -3.43 4.92
C ALA A 38 -23.75 -2.44 6.10
N ASN A 39 -22.83 -2.56 7.07
CA ASN A 39 -22.77 -1.70 8.27
C ASN A 39 -21.85 -0.47 8.12
N GLY A 40 -21.27 -0.27 6.93
CA GLY A 40 -20.41 0.86 6.58
C GLY A 40 -18.97 0.49 6.26
N ALA A 41 -18.12 1.49 6.24
CA ALA A 41 -16.73 1.45 5.80
C ALA A 41 -15.75 1.38 6.96
N TYR A 42 -14.75 0.50 6.88
CA TYR A 42 -13.79 0.25 7.95
C TYR A 42 -12.36 0.19 7.42
N SER A 43 -11.43 0.71 8.21
CA SER A 43 -10.00 0.54 7.96
C SER A 43 -9.55 -0.90 8.24
N ARG A 44 -8.34 -1.26 7.79
CA ARG A 44 -7.72 -2.56 8.10
C ARG A 44 -7.59 -2.86 9.61
N ASN A 45 -7.64 -1.82 10.46
CA ASN A 45 -7.61 -1.93 11.91
C ASN A 45 -9.01 -1.79 12.53
N ASN A 46 -10.05 -1.97 11.73
CA ASN A 46 -11.46 -1.94 12.12
C ASN A 46 -11.92 -0.59 12.72
N LYS A 47 -11.30 0.52 12.33
CA LYS A 47 -11.77 1.87 12.65
C LYS A 47 -12.75 2.31 11.56
N LYS A 48 -13.95 2.75 11.97
CA LYS A 48 -14.98 3.22 11.03
C LYS A 48 -14.56 4.55 10.39
N PHE A 49 -14.80 4.67 9.09
CA PHE A 49 -14.69 5.92 8.35
C PHE A 49 -16.03 6.66 8.40
N MET A 50 -16.00 7.95 8.69
CA MET A 50 -17.20 8.77 8.93
C MET A 50 -17.49 9.74 7.79
N ASN A 51 -16.58 9.89 6.82
CA ASN A 51 -16.67 10.86 5.73
C ASN A 51 -16.85 10.24 4.35
N LEU A 52 -17.62 9.12 4.25
CA LEU A 52 -17.78 8.35 3.02
C LEU A 52 -19.26 8.13 2.65
N LYS A 53 -20.17 9.00 3.11
CA LYS A 53 -21.62 8.85 2.92
C LYS A 53 -22.02 8.69 1.46
N HIS A 54 -21.34 9.37 0.53
CA HIS A 54 -21.62 9.29 -0.90
C HIS A 54 -21.35 7.87 -1.47
N ILE A 55 -20.30 7.18 -0.97
CA ILE A 55 -19.98 5.81 -1.35
C ILE A 55 -20.96 4.83 -0.67
N GLU A 56 -21.26 5.06 0.63
CA GLU A 56 -22.26 4.25 1.35
C GLU A 56 -23.63 4.27 0.63
N MET A 57 -24.06 5.44 0.18
CA MET A 57 -25.30 5.58 -0.60
C MET A 57 -25.23 4.86 -1.94
N ALA A 58 -24.11 4.93 -2.65
CA ALA A 58 -23.92 4.27 -3.93
C ALA A 58 -23.93 2.73 -3.79
N LEU A 59 -23.39 2.21 -2.69
CA LEU A 59 -23.31 0.76 -2.43
C LEU A 59 -24.55 0.19 -1.70
N LYS A 60 -25.47 1.06 -1.24
CA LYS A 60 -26.66 0.62 -0.49
C LYS A 60 -27.48 -0.44 -1.24
N PRO A 61 -27.84 -0.27 -2.53
CA PRO A 61 -28.63 -1.29 -3.25
C PRO A 61 -27.94 -2.65 -3.36
N PHE A 62 -26.61 -2.65 -3.47
CA PHE A 62 -25.80 -3.87 -3.49
C PHE A 62 -25.88 -4.61 -2.16
N PHE A 63 -25.70 -3.91 -1.03
CA PHE A 63 -25.73 -4.54 0.29
C PHE A 63 -27.14 -4.91 0.76
N GLU A 64 -28.19 -4.31 0.19
CA GLU A 64 -29.57 -4.78 0.42
C GLU A 64 -29.80 -6.17 -0.17
N GLN A 65 -29.11 -6.51 -1.26
CA GLN A 65 -29.21 -7.82 -1.91
C GLN A 65 -28.15 -8.82 -1.38
N GLN A 66 -27.01 -8.33 -0.93
CA GLN A 66 -25.86 -9.15 -0.52
C GLN A 66 -25.27 -8.63 0.82
N PRO A 67 -26.02 -8.76 1.94
CA PRO A 67 -25.64 -8.16 3.22
C PRO A 67 -24.38 -8.78 3.85
N ASP A 68 -24.03 -10.03 3.49
CA ASP A 68 -22.91 -10.78 4.04
C ASP A 68 -21.60 -10.59 3.26
N VAL A 69 -21.64 -9.84 2.16
CA VAL A 69 -20.47 -9.55 1.35
C VAL A 69 -19.66 -8.41 1.99
N VAL A 70 -18.35 -8.56 1.91
CA VAL A 70 -17.38 -7.51 2.25
C VAL A 70 -16.62 -7.14 0.98
N LEU A 71 -16.73 -5.90 0.55
CA LEU A 71 -15.93 -5.35 -0.54
C LEU A 71 -14.59 -4.86 0.00
N ASP A 72 -13.50 -5.29 -0.63
CA ASP A 72 -12.12 -4.93 -0.25
C ASP A 72 -11.52 -4.04 -1.34
N GLY A 73 -11.11 -2.84 -0.96
CA GLY A 73 -10.65 -1.86 -1.93
C GLY A 73 -9.78 -0.77 -1.31
N GLU A 74 -9.52 0.26 -2.11
CA GLU A 74 -8.73 1.42 -1.75
C GLU A 74 -9.56 2.69 -1.92
N LEU A 75 -9.57 3.56 -0.92
CA LEU A 75 -10.04 4.94 -1.04
C LEU A 75 -8.97 5.74 -1.75
N TYR A 76 -9.25 6.17 -2.96
CA TYR A 76 -8.26 6.68 -3.88
C TYR A 76 -8.88 7.64 -4.90
N ASN A 77 -8.06 8.42 -5.54
CA ASN A 77 -8.36 9.16 -6.75
C ASN A 77 -7.08 9.34 -7.55
N HIS A 78 -7.05 8.88 -8.79
CA HIS A 78 -5.85 8.97 -9.62
C HIS A 78 -5.41 10.41 -9.93
N GLY A 79 -6.32 11.36 -9.94
CA GLY A 79 -6.02 12.78 -10.01
C GLY A 79 -5.23 13.33 -8.81
N LEU A 80 -5.31 12.62 -7.67
CA LEU A 80 -4.59 12.93 -6.42
C LEU A 80 -3.41 11.97 -6.15
N ARG A 81 -2.94 11.22 -7.16
CA ARG A 81 -1.90 10.19 -6.99
C ARG A 81 -0.59 10.70 -6.39
N TYR A 82 -0.31 11.99 -6.53
CA TYR A 82 0.87 12.64 -5.93
C TYR A 82 0.55 13.43 -4.65
N ASP A 83 -0.71 13.43 -4.22
CA ASP A 83 -1.19 14.12 -3.02
C ASP A 83 -1.91 13.15 -2.06
N PHE A 84 -1.17 12.13 -1.62
CA PHE A 84 -1.67 11.14 -0.65
C PHE A 84 -2.15 11.76 0.64
N GLU A 85 -1.53 12.87 1.07
CA GLU A 85 -1.91 13.58 2.29
C GLU A 85 -3.31 14.17 2.19
N LYS A 86 -3.70 14.65 1.01
CA LYS A 86 -5.07 15.12 0.74
C LYS A 86 -6.08 14.00 0.89
N ILE A 87 -5.79 12.82 0.33
CA ILE A 87 -6.66 11.64 0.46
C ILE A 87 -6.83 11.30 1.95
N ILE A 88 -5.73 11.16 2.71
CA ILE A 88 -5.77 10.86 4.15
C ILE A 88 -6.57 11.90 4.92
N SER A 89 -6.34 13.18 4.66
CA SER A 89 -7.00 14.26 5.39
C SER A 89 -8.52 14.20 5.24
N LEU A 90 -9.02 13.80 4.07
CA LEU A 90 -10.46 13.67 3.79
C LEU A 90 -11.05 12.40 4.43
N VAL A 91 -10.41 11.25 4.24
CA VAL A 91 -10.99 9.97 4.66
C VAL A 91 -10.93 9.72 6.17
N ARG A 92 -9.96 10.32 6.87
CA ARG A 92 -9.78 10.12 8.33
C ARG A 92 -10.59 11.08 9.21
N LYS A 93 -11.35 11.99 8.63
CA LYS A 93 -12.22 12.91 9.39
C LYS A 93 -13.23 12.13 10.23
N GLN A 94 -13.15 12.26 11.54
CA GLN A 94 -14.07 11.58 12.49
C GLN A 94 -15.34 12.40 12.75
N LYS A 95 -15.26 13.72 12.64
CA LYS A 95 -16.37 14.66 12.75
C LYS A 95 -16.38 15.54 11.50
N PRO A 96 -16.81 15.01 10.34
CA PRO A 96 -16.79 15.77 9.10
C PRO A 96 -17.86 16.85 9.10
N THR A 97 -17.48 18.04 8.64
CA THR A 97 -18.39 19.14 8.34
C THR A 97 -19.11 18.87 7.00
N GLU A 98 -20.09 19.69 6.65
CA GLU A 98 -20.74 19.61 5.33
C GLU A 98 -19.76 19.93 4.19
N GLU A 99 -18.79 20.79 4.41
CA GLU A 99 -17.71 21.06 3.46
C GLU A 99 -16.79 19.84 3.29
N ASP A 100 -16.39 19.19 4.38
CA ASP A 100 -15.61 17.94 4.32
C ASP A 100 -16.35 16.86 3.53
N ARG A 101 -17.67 16.75 3.69
CA ARG A 101 -18.51 15.79 2.95
C ARG A 101 -18.56 16.10 1.45
N ARG A 102 -18.75 17.37 1.09
CA ARG A 102 -18.70 17.79 -0.33
C ARG A 102 -17.34 17.51 -0.94
N ASN A 103 -16.26 17.86 -0.26
CA ASN A 103 -14.91 17.61 -0.72
C ASN A 103 -14.64 16.10 -0.90
N ALA A 104 -15.06 15.26 0.06
CA ALA A 104 -14.93 13.82 -0.08
C ALA A 104 -15.74 13.27 -1.25
N GLN A 105 -16.96 13.76 -1.47
CA GLN A 105 -17.82 13.36 -2.59
C GLN A 105 -17.18 13.65 -3.95
N HIS A 106 -16.48 14.76 -4.09
CA HIS A 106 -15.81 15.15 -5.34
C HIS A 106 -14.45 14.48 -5.54
N LEU A 107 -13.73 14.20 -4.45
CA LEU A 107 -12.32 13.85 -4.51
C LEU A 107 -12.03 12.40 -4.12
N ILE A 108 -12.92 11.69 -3.45
CA ILE A 108 -12.66 10.33 -2.98
C ILE A 108 -13.55 9.32 -3.71
N GLN A 109 -12.90 8.31 -4.28
CA GLN A 109 -13.54 7.17 -4.90
C GLN A 109 -13.14 5.89 -4.14
N PHE A 110 -13.99 4.88 -4.20
CA PHE A 110 -13.69 3.54 -3.70
C PHE A 110 -13.33 2.63 -4.88
N HIS A 111 -12.09 2.21 -4.93
CA HIS A 111 -11.54 1.33 -5.95
C HIS A 111 -11.50 -0.10 -5.43
N VAL A 112 -12.46 -0.91 -5.87
CA VAL A 112 -12.62 -2.30 -5.42
C VAL A 112 -11.70 -3.21 -6.21
N TYR A 113 -10.93 -4.05 -5.52
CA TYR A 113 -10.01 -5.01 -6.13
C TYR A 113 -10.22 -6.45 -5.68
N ASP A 114 -11.07 -6.69 -4.69
CA ASP A 114 -11.45 -8.02 -4.22
C ASP A 114 -12.76 -7.94 -3.43
N TYR A 115 -13.36 -9.08 -3.15
CA TYR A 115 -14.42 -9.22 -2.17
C TYR A 115 -14.41 -10.62 -1.54
N PHE A 116 -15.15 -10.80 -0.47
CA PHE A 116 -15.45 -12.12 0.09
C PHE A 116 -16.82 -12.09 0.78
N SER A 117 -17.45 -13.26 0.85
CA SER A 117 -18.65 -13.44 1.67
C SER A 117 -18.24 -13.99 3.04
N MET A 118 -18.90 -13.55 4.10
CA MET A 118 -18.68 -14.10 5.45
C MET A 118 -19.17 -15.53 5.58
N ASP A 119 -20.12 -15.92 4.73
CA ASP A 119 -20.74 -17.25 4.73
C ASP A 119 -20.06 -18.25 3.78
N SER A 120 -19.27 -17.78 2.82
CA SER A 120 -18.61 -18.61 1.81
C SER A 120 -17.16 -18.20 1.61
N HIS A 121 -16.22 -19.02 2.11
CA HIS A 121 -14.78 -18.78 2.02
C HIS A 121 -14.08 -19.57 0.91
N TYR A 122 -14.85 -20.23 0.03
CA TYR A 122 -14.32 -21.25 -0.90
C TYR A 122 -14.11 -20.75 -2.33
N GLU A 123 -14.36 -19.47 -2.60
CA GLU A 123 -14.19 -18.94 -3.95
C GLU A 123 -12.72 -18.56 -4.23
N LYS A 124 -12.23 -19.04 -5.38
CA LYS A 124 -10.94 -18.62 -5.92
C LYS A 124 -10.97 -17.16 -6.36
N TYR A 125 -9.82 -16.50 -6.39
CA TYR A 125 -9.73 -15.09 -6.81
C TYR A 125 -10.36 -14.84 -8.18
N GLN A 126 -10.13 -15.72 -9.16
CA GLN A 126 -10.75 -15.59 -10.49
C GLN A 126 -12.28 -15.54 -10.42
N THR A 127 -12.90 -16.43 -9.63
CA THR A 127 -14.35 -16.46 -9.44
C THR A 127 -14.85 -15.18 -8.77
N ARG A 128 -14.17 -14.75 -7.70
CA ARG A 128 -14.51 -13.50 -7.00
C ARG A 128 -14.47 -12.29 -7.94
N MET A 129 -13.42 -12.19 -8.78
CA MET A 129 -13.34 -11.09 -9.75
C MET A 129 -14.45 -11.10 -10.78
N ASN A 130 -14.82 -12.26 -11.30
CA ASN A 130 -15.94 -12.39 -12.23
C ASN A 130 -17.25 -11.96 -11.58
N ASN A 131 -17.50 -12.41 -10.36
CA ASN A 131 -18.71 -12.04 -9.60
C ASN A 131 -18.72 -10.53 -9.29
N LEU A 132 -17.58 -9.96 -8.93
CA LEU A 132 -17.44 -8.53 -8.65
C LEU A 132 -17.77 -7.67 -9.88
N VAL A 133 -17.24 -8.02 -11.06
CA VAL A 133 -17.50 -7.28 -12.30
C VAL A 133 -18.98 -7.39 -12.70
N ASN A 134 -19.61 -8.55 -12.44
CA ASN A 134 -21.02 -8.80 -12.73
C ASN A 134 -21.98 -8.19 -11.68
N SER A 135 -21.47 -7.63 -10.59
CA SER A 135 -22.31 -7.07 -9.51
C SER A 135 -22.87 -5.67 -9.79
N ASP A 136 -22.49 -5.05 -10.90
CA ASP A 136 -22.97 -3.74 -11.39
C ASP A 136 -22.90 -2.60 -10.36
N ILE A 137 -21.87 -2.60 -9.51
CA ILE A 137 -21.65 -1.53 -8.51
C ILE A 137 -20.85 -0.33 -9.06
N TYR A 138 -20.45 -0.39 -10.34
CA TYR A 138 -19.65 0.65 -10.97
C TYR A 138 -20.41 1.95 -11.13
N CYS A 139 -19.88 3.04 -10.58
CA CYS A 139 -20.44 4.39 -10.71
C CYS A 139 -19.34 5.47 -10.54
N ALA A 140 -19.74 6.73 -10.50
CA ALA A 140 -18.78 7.83 -10.30
C ALA A 140 -17.94 7.68 -9.03
N SER A 141 -18.51 7.16 -7.94
CA SER A 141 -17.88 7.01 -6.62
C SER A 141 -17.25 5.64 -6.38
N VAL A 142 -17.59 4.63 -7.21
CA VAL A 142 -17.11 3.25 -7.06
C VAL A 142 -16.51 2.76 -8.38
N ARG A 143 -15.30 2.28 -8.36
CA ARG A 143 -14.54 1.81 -9.52
C ARG A 143 -14.04 0.39 -9.29
N TYR A 144 -13.88 -0.39 -10.35
CA TYR A 144 -13.11 -1.62 -10.30
C TYR A 144 -11.64 -1.32 -10.59
N VAL A 145 -10.74 -1.93 -9.83
CA VAL A 145 -9.32 -1.87 -10.16
C VAL A 145 -9.07 -2.78 -11.37
N PRO A 146 -8.48 -2.27 -12.47
CA PRO A 146 -8.15 -3.09 -13.63
C PRO A 146 -7.30 -4.30 -13.23
N SER A 147 -7.66 -5.47 -13.72
CA SER A 147 -6.99 -6.73 -13.41
C SER A 147 -6.66 -7.45 -14.70
N TYR A 148 -5.38 -7.58 -15.01
CA TYR A 148 -4.90 -8.18 -16.26
C TYR A 148 -4.34 -9.56 -16.00
N LYS A 149 -4.83 -10.56 -16.74
CA LYS A 149 -4.30 -11.92 -16.64
C LYS A 149 -2.90 -11.98 -17.24
N VAL A 150 -1.93 -12.41 -16.45
CA VAL A 150 -0.55 -12.62 -16.89
C VAL A 150 -0.41 -14.04 -17.44
N HIS A 151 -0.12 -14.16 -18.71
CA HIS A 151 0.09 -15.43 -19.37
C HIS A 151 1.57 -15.77 -19.46
N LYS A 152 1.95 -16.87 -18.82
CA LYS A 152 3.14 -17.71 -19.07
C LYS A 152 4.55 -17.09 -18.99
N HIS A 153 4.75 -15.78 -18.87
CA HIS A 153 6.10 -15.19 -18.94
C HIS A 153 6.28 -14.01 -18.00
N GLU A 154 7.45 -13.97 -17.38
CA GLU A 154 7.90 -12.85 -16.54
C GLU A 154 7.91 -11.51 -17.29
N GLU A 155 8.19 -11.53 -18.59
CA GLU A 155 8.17 -10.33 -19.46
C GLU A 155 6.81 -9.63 -19.45
N ALA A 156 5.69 -10.39 -19.49
CA ALA A 156 4.36 -9.81 -19.44
C ALA A 156 4.07 -9.13 -18.08
N LEU A 157 4.62 -9.70 -16.99
CA LEU A 157 4.51 -9.10 -15.67
C LEU A 157 5.28 -7.79 -15.59
N ASN A 158 6.52 -7.76 -16.08
CA ASN A 158 7.36 -6.57 -16.10
C ASN A 158 6.77 -5.48 -17.00
N MET A 159 6.26 -5.82 -18.18
CA MET A 159 5.59 -4.87 -19.08
C MET A 159 4.42 -4.15 -18.41
N HIS A 160 3.55 -4.88 -17.71
CA HIS A 160 2.45 -4.26 -16.96
C HIS A 160 2.95 -3.41 -15.80
N HIS A 161 3.98 -3.89 -15.08
CA HIS A 161 4.58 -3.15 -13.98
C HIS A 161 5.13 -1.80 -14.43
N ASP A 162 5.92 -1.79 -15.49
CA ASP A 162 6.50 -0.58 -16.09
C ASP A 162 5.41 0.38 -16.58
N ALA A 163 4.35 -0.16 -17.20
CA ALA A 163 3.20 0.64 -17.62
C ALA A 163 2.49 1.29 -16.43
N PHE A 164 2.33 0.58 -15.31
CA PHE A 164 1.72 1.17 -14.11
C PHE A 164 2.60 2.26 -13.51
N LEU A 165 3.91 2.04 -13.41
CA LEU A 165 4.85 3.08 -12.93
C LEU A 165 4.82 4.31 -13.82
N SER A 166 4.84 4.14 -15.15
CA SER A 166 4.77 5.23 -16.13
C SER A 166 3.46 6.02 -16.03
N ASN A 167 2.38 5.37 -15.61
CA ASN A 167 1.09 6.02 -15.35
C ASN A 167 0.98 6.62 -13.94
N GLY A 168 2.04 6.56 -13.12
CA GLY A 168 2.10 7.18 -11.78
C GLY A 168 1.45 6.37 -10.67
N TYR A 169 1.28 5.06 -10.85
CA TYR A 169 0.91 4.17 -9.75
C TYR A 169 2.12 3.82 -8.88
N GLU A 170 1.87 3.35 -7.64
CA GLU A 170 2.93 2.98 -6.67
C GLU A 170 3.74 1.75 -7.10
N GLY A 171 3.25 0.99 -8.05
CA GLY A 171 3.77 -0.29 -8.49
C GLY A 171 2.64 -1.25 -8.86
N SER A 172 2.82 -2.52 -8.55
CA SER A 172 1.86 -3.57 -8.91
C SER A 172 1.49 -4.46 -7.73
N ILE A 173 0.31 -5.05 -7.85
CA ILE A 173 -0.15 -6.17 -7.03
C ILE A 173 -0.30 -7.38 -7.93
N LEU A 174 0.36 -8.48 -7.60
CA LEU A 174 0.20 -9.77 -8.26
C LEU A 174 -0.71 -10.66 -7.40
N ARG A 175 -1.73 -11.23 -8.03
CA ARG A 175 -2.70 -12.13 -7.41
C ARG A 175 -2.66 -13.50 -8.08
N ASP A 176 -2.59 -14.52 -7.29
CA ASP A 176 -2.76 -15.89 -7.75
C ASP A 176 -4.24 -16.18 -7.95
N GLY A 177 -4.64 -16.52 -9.20
CA GLY A 177 -6.02 -16.78 -9.58
C GLY A 177 -6.68 -17.93 -8.84
N SER A 178 -5.89 -18.90 -8.36
CA SER A 178 -6.36 -20.08 -7.63
C SER A 178 -6.61 -19.81 -6.14
N THR A 179 -6.14 -18.68 -5.60
CA THR A 179 -6.10 -18.46 -4.16
C THR A 179 -7.46 -18.05 -3.58
N LEU A 180 -7.84 -18.69 -2.50
CA LEU A 180 -8.97 -18.28 -1.66
C LEU A 180 -8.65 -16.99 -0.92
N TYR A 181 -9.68 -16.24 -0.48
CA TYR A 181 -9.46 -15.05 0.34
C TYR A 181 -8.95 -15.46 1.74
N LYS A 182 -7.75 -15.04 2.07
CA LYS A 182 -7.12 -15.35 3.36
C LYS A 182 -7.14 -14.14 4.29
N HIS A 183 -7.69 -14.30 5.49
CA HIS A 183 -7.70 -13.27 6.53
C HIS A 183 -6.32 -13.12 7.18
N GLY A 184 -5.39 -12.53 6.46
CA GLY A 184 -4.00 -12.35 6.89
C GLY A 184 -3.02 -12.31 5.73
N ARG A 185 -1.74 -12.50 6.04
CA ARG A 185 -0.68 -12.46 5.01
C ARG A 185 -0.67 -13.74 4.17
N SER A 186 -0.62 -13.58 2.85
CA SER A 186 -0.65 -14.66 1.88
C SER A 186 0.27 -14.40 0.69
N TYR A 187 0.94 -15.44 0.19
CA TYR A 187 1.65 -15.39 -1.09
C TYR A 187 0.72 -15.40 -2.31
N GLY A 188 -0.55 -15.75 -2.15
CA GLY A 188 -1.57 -15.53 -3.16
C GLY A 188 -1.82 -14.06 -3.47
N LEU A 189 -1.21 -13.16 -2.70
CA LEU A 189 -1.20 -11.72 -2.91
C LEU A 189 0.22 -11.20 -2.69
N MET A 190 0.86 -10.69 -3.74
CA MET A 190 2.21 -10.14 -3.65
C MET A 190 2.25 -8.70 -4.16
N LYS A 191 3.02 -7.85 -3.49
CA LYS A 191 3.23 -6.46 -3.89
C LYS A 191 4.61 -6.29 -4.51
N PHE A 192 4.63 -5.66 -5.64
CA PHE A 192 5.79 -5.33 -6.44
C PHE A 192 5.87 -3.80 -6.55
N LYS A 193 6.93 -3.21 -6.03
CA LYS A 193 7.17 -1.78 -6.10
C LYS A 193 8.65 -1.49 -6.08
N ASP A 194 9.04 -0.47 -6.84
CA ASP A 194 10.40 -0.01 -6.88
C ASP A 194 10.68 1.03 -5.80
N PHE A 195 11.92 1.09 -5.40
CA PHE A 195 12.48 2.11 -4.53
C PHE A 195 13.61 2.80 -5.28
N SER A 196 13.62 4.12 -5.20
CA SER A 196 14.75 4.92 -5.69
C SER A 196 15.84 5.00 -4.64
N ASP A 197 17.09 5.10 -5.07
CA ASP A 197 18.22 5.42 -4.22
C ASP A 197 18.49 6.92 -4.25
N ALA A 198 18.89 7.49 -3.13
CA ALA A 198 19.39 8.85 -3.03
C ALA A 198 20.48 8.93 -1.94
N GLU A 199 21.12 10.07 -1.84
CA GLU A 199 22.19 10.30 -0.87
C GLU A 199 21.88 11.51 0.00
N ALA A 200 22.31 11.43 1.27
CA ALA A 200 22.19 12.51 2.22
C ALA A 200 23.26 12.39 3.29
N THR A 201 23.55 13.48 3.99
CA THR A 201 24.49 13.51 5.09
C THR A 201 23.82 13.11 6.40
N ILE A 202 24.43 12.25 7.18
CA ILE A 202 23.97 11.88 8.52
C ILE A 202 24.32 13.03 9.47
N VAL A 203 23.30 13.70 10.00
CA VAL A 203 23.47 14.88 10.90
C VAL A 203 23.10 14.58 12.35
N GLY A 204 22.61 13.37 12.63
CA GLY A 204 22.23 12.96 13.98
C GLY A 204 21.62 11.57 14.00
N TYR A 205 21.04 11.19 15.13
CA TYR A 205 20.40 9.89 15.31
C TYR A 205 19.34 9.91 16.41
N GLU A 206 18.50 8.90 16.43
CA GLU A 206 17.61 8.58 17.55
C GLU A 206 17.79 7.12 17.96
N ILE A 207 17.72 6.87 19.26
CA ILE A 207 17.80 5.52 19.84
C ILE A 207 16.46 4.78 19.65
N GLY A 208 16.53 3.49 19.44
CA GLY A 208 15.36 2.64 19.34
C GLY A 208 14.56 2.59 20.64
N GLN A 209 13.23 2.43 20.53
CA GLN A 209 12.32 2.37 21.66
C GLN A 209 11.69 0.99 21.83
N GLY A 210 11.23 0.66 23.05
CA GLY A 210 10.57 -0.60 23.36
C GLY A 210 11.51 -1.80 23.13
N LYS A 211 11.11 -2.73 22.28
CA LYS A 211 11.94 -3.92 21.94
C LYS A 211 13.27 -3.58 21.24
N ARG A 212 13.43 -2.35 20.76
CA ARG A 212 14.65 -1.85 20.09
C ARG A 212 15.52 -0.99 21.00
N THR A 213 15.23 -0.89 22.28
CA THR A 213 16.08 -0.19 23.26
C THR A 213 17.52 -0.71 23.20
N GLY A 214 18.51 0.18 23.23
CA GLY A 214 19.93 -0.16 23.08
C GLY A 214 20.38 -0.40 21.63
N THR A 215 19.55 -0.13 20.64
CA THR A 215 19.93 -0.17 19.22
C THR A 215 19.70 1.19 18.56
N LEU A 216 20.28 1.41 17.38
CA LEU A 216 19.95 2.55 16.55
C LEU A 216 18.48 2.47 16.11
N GLY A 217 17.69 3.50 16.41
CA GLY A 217 16.31 3.64 15.96
C GLY A 217 16.25 4.14 14.51
N LYS A 218 16.89 5.28 14.27
CA LYS A 218 17.05 5.88 12.94
C LYS A 218 18.22 6.88 12.93
N PHE A 219 18.79 7.08 11.76
CA PHE A 219 19.62 8.24 11.48
C PHE A 219 18.74 9.46 11.22
N LEU A 220 19.19 10.63 11.61
CA LEU A 220 18.68 11.92 11.14
C LEU A 220 19.58 12.33 9.99
N MET A 221 19.00 12.48 8.81
CA MET A 221 19.72 12.78 7.58
C MET A 221 19.28 14.14 7.02
N MET A 222 20.17 14.79 6.30
CA MET A 222 19.93 16.05 5.60
C MET A 222 20.38 15.91 4.15
N ASP A 223 19.47 16.16 3.20
CA ASP A 223 19.78 16.17 1.77
C ASP A 223 20.46 17.48 1.34
N ASP A 224 20.82 17.54 0.05
CA ASP A 224 21.51 18.71 -0.51
C ASP A 224 20.64 19.97 -0.60
N ASP A 225 19.32 19.78 -0.54
CA ASP A 225 18.33 20.88 -0.48
C ASP A 225 18.10 21.36 0.97
N GLY A 226 18.76 20.76 1.97
CA GLY A 226 18.64 21.09 3.39
C GLY A 226 17.42 20.44 4.09
N ASN A 227 16.68 19.54 3.42
CA ASN A 227 15.55 18.85 4.03
C ASN A 227 16.05 17.81 5.02
N LYS A 228 15.55 17.86 6.26
CA LYS A 228 15.88 16.90 7.33
C LYS A 228 14.80 15.83 7.41
N PHE A 229 15.23 14.58 7.54
CA PHE A 229 14.34 13.43 7.66
C PHE A 229 14.97 12.31 8.49
N GLY A 230 14.08 11.45 9.05
CA GLY A 230 14.51 10.26 9.79
C GLY A 230 14.63 9.06 8.86
N CYS A 231 15.77 8.35 8.91
CA CYS A 231 16.10 7.24 8.05
C CYS A 231 16.52 6.02 8.90
N PRO A 232 15.59 5.10 9.21
CA PRO A 232 15.93 3.88 9.96
C PRO A 232 16.79 2.95 9.12
N PRO A 233 17.59 2.05 9.76
CA PRO A 233 18.31 0.99 9.06
C PRO A 233 17.38 0.14 8.21
N GLY A 234 17.80 -0.16 6.97
CA GLY A 234 17.02 -0.91 5.99
C GLY A 234 16.92 -2.40 6.32
N LYS A 235 16.26 -3.14 5.41
CA LYS A 235 16.22 -4.59 5.51
C LYS A 235 17.62 -5.18 5.31
N GLY A 236 17.98 -6.15 6.15
CA GLY A 236 19.31 -6.76 6.16
C GLY A 236 20.12 -6.42 7.38
N PHE A 237 19.80 -5.32 8.09
CA PHE A 237 20.42 -5.03 9.38
C PHE A 237 19.72 -5.78 10.52
N THR A 238 20.48 -6.58 11.25
CA THR A 238 19.99 -7.28 12.45
C THR A 238 19.98 -6.34 13.66
N TYR A 239 19.35 -6.77 14.75
CA TYR A 239 19.43 -6.03 16.03
C TYR A 239 20.88 -5.86 16.51
N LYS A 240 21.75 -6.86 16.26
CA LYS A 240 23.18 -6.79 16.59
C LYS A 240 23.88 -5.72 15.75
N ASP A 241 23.57 -5.63 14.46
CA ASP A 241 24.14 -4.61 13.57
C ASP A 241 23.70 -3.21 14.03
N MET A 242 22.43 -3.03 14.34
CA MET A 242 21.90 -1.76 14.83
C MET A 242 22.47 -1.36 16.20
N ALA A 243 22.76 -2.32 17.09
CA ALA A 243 23.45 -2.06 18.34
C ALA A 243 24.92 -1.64 18.10
N ASN A 244 25.61 -2.31 17.16
CA ASN A 244 26.96 -1.91 16.76
C ASN A 244 27.01 -0.52 16.11
N MET A 245 26.03 -0.17 15.28
CA MET A 245 25.90 1.17 14.70
C MET A 245 25.77 2.22 15.80
N LEU A 246 24.91 1.97 16.79
CA LEU A 246 24.74 2.88 17.92
C LEU A 246 26.02 3.02 18.74
N LYS A 247 26.72 1.92 19.03
CA LYS A 247 27.99 1.94 19.77
C LYS A 247 29.10 2.75 19.07
N ASN A 248 29.08 2.72 17.73
CA ASN A 248 30.07 3.39 16.90
C ASN A 248 29.48 4.60 16.15
N ILE A 249 28.48 5.26 16.75
CA ILE A 249 27.66 6.27 16.07
C ILE A 249 28.52 7.46 15.56
N ASP A 250 29.58 7.81 16.24
CA ASP A 250 30.50 8.90 15.85
C ASP A 250 31.15 8.64 14.48
N ASN A 251 31.30 7.37 14.07
CA ASN A 251 31.81 7.01 12.75
C ASN A 251 30.79 7.25 11.62
N TYR A 252 29.54 7.50 11.97
CA TYR A 252 28.45 7.75 11.01
C TYR A 252 28.10 9.24 10.90
N ILE A 253 28.20 9.98 12.00
CA ILE A 253 27.84 11.40 12.00
C ILE A 253 28.77 12.19 11.08
N GLY A 254 28.21 13.05 10.24
CA GLY A 254 28.91 13.81 9.22
C GLY A 254 29.19 13.03 7.92
N GLN A 255 29.00 11.72 7.91
CA GLN A 255 29.25 10.91 6.71
C GLN A 255 28.09 10.99 5.71
N ARG A 256 28.44 10.89 4.45
CA ARG A 256 27.45 10.73 3.36
C ARG A 256 27.00 9.27 3.29
N ALA A 257 25.70 9.08 3.13
CA ALA A 257 25.10 7.74 3.07
C ALA A 257 24.09 7.63 1.95
N THR A 258 24.03 6.44 1.34
CA THR A 258 22.96 6.05 0.42
C THR A 258 21.78 5.51 1.21
N PHE A 259 20.58 5.92 0.84
CA PHE A 259 19.33 5.41 1.35
C PHE A 259 18.36 5.11 0.21
N THR A 260 17.43 4.18 0.44
CA THR A 260 16.32 3.91 -0.48
C THR A 260 15.10 4.66 -0.02
N TYR A 261 14.28 5.15 -0.93
CA TYR A 261 13.00 5.78 -0.63
C TYR A 261 11.96 5.44 -1.69
N PHE A 262 10.69 5.63 -1.35
CA PHE A 262 9.59 5.32 -2.26
C PHE A 262 9.24 6.52 -3.14
N GLN A 263 8.97 7.67 -2.54
CA GLN A 263 8.58 8.92 -3.21
C GLN A 263 9.02 10.12 -2.37
N ARG A 264 9.04 11.30 -2.95
CA ARG A 264 9.07 12.55 -2.18
C ARG A 264 7.66 12.94 -1.72
N THR A 265 7.55 13.58 -0.56
CA THR A 265 6.31 14.23 -0.10
C THR A 265 6.16 15.61 -0.76
N ASN A 266 4.97 16.21 -0.66
CA ASN A 266 4.75 17.59 -1.13
C ASN A 266 5.64 18.60 -0.40
N ALA A 267 6.04 18.31 0.83
CA ALA A 267 6.99 19.11 1.61
C ALA A 267 8.47 18.86 1.26
N GLY A 268 8.76 18.10 0.19
CA GLY A 268 10.12 17.79 -0.26
C GLY A 268 10.84 16.69 0.53
N SER A 269 10.25 16.14 1.58
CA SER A 269 10.81 15.04 2.37
C SER A 269 10.65 13.68 1.67
N TYR A 270 11.12 12.61 2.29
CA TYR A 270 11.13 11.26 1.71
C TYR A 270 10.10 10.34 2.38
N ARG A 271 9.37 9.55 1.57
CA ARG A 271 8.46 8.50 2.07
C ARG A 271 9.19 7.18 2.20
N HIS A 272 9.08 6.56 3.38
CA HIS A 272 9.72 5.28 3.72
C HIS A 272 11.23 5.23 3.46
N PRO A 273 12.00 6.25 3.86
CA PRO A 273 13.45 6.22 3.68
C PRO A 273 14.05 5.11 4.54
N LEU A 274 15.02 4.38 3.97
CA LEU A 274 15.73 3.29 4.65
C LEU A 274 17.22 3.40 4.35
N PHE A 275 18.03 3.49 5.39
CA PHE A 275 19.49 3.50 5.27
C PHE A 275 19.99 2.21 4.60
N LYS A 276 20.89 2.36 3.64
CA LYS A 276 21.48 1.25 2.87
C LYS A 276 22.97 1.06 3.19
N THR A 277 23.76 2.09 3.06
CA THR A 277 25.22 2.03 3.30
C THR A 277 25.81 3.43 3.44
N LEU A 278 27.00 3.53 4.07
CA LEU A 278 27.83 4.72 3.95
C LEU A 278 28.41 4.81 2.54
N ARG A 279 28.58 6.04 2.06
CA ARG A 279 29.35 6.33 0.84
C ARG A 279 30.81 6.56 1.22
N ASN A 280 31.61 5.54 0.99
CA ASN A 280 33.06 5.68 1.07
C ASN A 280 33.53 6.02 -0.35
N TYR A 281 33.74 7.30 -0.60
CA TYR A 281 34.52 7.71 -1.77
C TYR A 281 35.98 7.62 -1.38
N GLU A 282 36.77 6.87 -2.16
CA GLU A 282 38.18 6.96 -2.15
C GLU A 282 38.66 8.32 -2.68
#